data_4db6c62bf0170397cf3288ff6a43778d
#
_entry.id   4db6c62bf0170397cf3288ff6a43778d
#
_cell.length_a   1.000
_cell.length_b   1.000
_cell.length_c   1.000
_cell.angle_alpha   90.00
_cell.angle_beta   90.00
_cell.angle_gamma   90.00
#
_symmetry.space_group_name_H-M   'P 1'
#
loop_
_entity.id
_entity.type
_entity.pdbx_description
1 polymer ?
#
loop_
_entity_poly.entity_id
_entity_poly.type
_entity_poly.pdbx_seq_one_letter_code
_entity_poly.pdbx_strand_id
1 'polypeptide(L)'
;MSTVHPAQRVAVLVDAQNLYHTAQSVYSRNIDYDELLDAGVAGRELTRAIAYVIRADSPEEESFFEALENIGYETKIKDIKTHADGSKTADWDVGMILDAVTLAPHLDTVVLCTGDGDFSRLCSHLRHEGVRVEAMAFEESTSEELLDAVDGFTDLSERAERFLL
;
A
#
# COMPACT_ATOMS: atom_id res chain seq x y z
N MET A 1 0.36 -2.98 -24.79
CA MET A 1 -0.04 -4.36 -24.49
C MET A 1 -0.04 -4.58 -22.98
N SER A 2 -1.12 -5.11 -22.44
CA SER A 2 -1.18 -5.38 -20.99
C SER A 2 -0.32 -6.59 -20.66
N THR A 3 0.51 -6.49 -19.62
CA THR A 3 1.27 -7.61 -19.07
C THR A 3 0.52 -8.29 -17.92
N VAL A 4 -0.69 -7.84 -17.63
CA VAL A 4 -1.55 -8.41 -16.59
C VAL A 4 -2.20 -9.69 -17.11
N HIS A 5 -2.08 -10.76 -16.35
CA HIS A 5 -2.65 -12.05 -16.70
C HIS A 5 -3.40 -12.63 -15.49
N PRO A 6 -4.62 -13.21 -15.68
CA PRO A 6 -5.42 -13.71 -14.55
C PRO A 6 -4.73 -14.75 -13.68
N ALA A 7 -3.78 -15.49 -14.22
CA ALA A 7 -3.04 -16.51 -13.45
C ALA A 7 -1.88 -15.96 -12.63
N GLN A 8 -1.58 -14.66 -12.73
CA GLN A 8 -0.54 -14.05 -11.90
C GLN A 8 -0.92 -14.09 -10.44
N ARG A 9 0.04 -14.49 -9.61
CA ARG A 9 -0.11 -14.49 -8.16
C ARG A 9 0.31 -13.12 -7.64
N VAL A 10 -0.59 -12.45 -6.92
CA VAL A 10 -0.42 -11.06 -6.52
C VAL A 10 -0.47 -10.92 -5.01
N ALA A 11 0.42 -10.12 -4.44
CA ALA A 11 0.28 -9.60 -3.10
C ALA A 11 0.03 -8.09 -3.17
N VAL A 12 -0.92 -7.61 -2.37
CA VAL A 12 -1.23 -6.19 -2.25
C VAL A 12 -0.81 -5.74 -0.85
N LEU A 13 0.15 -4.82 -0.80
CA LEU A 13 0.70 -4.30 0.45
C LEU A 13 0.36 -2.83 0.57
N VAL A 14 -0.40 -2.47 1.60
CA VAL A 14 -0.96 -1.12 1.75
C VAL A 14 -0.31 -0.37 2.90
N ASP A 15 0.39 0.70 2.57
CA ASP A 15 0.91 1.69 3.52
C ASP A 15 -0.24 2.65 3.86
N ALA A 16 -1.05 2.27 4.84
CA ALA A 16 -2.28 3.00 5.15
C ALA A 16 -2.00 4.43 5.59
N GLN A 17 -0.91 4.67 6.33
CA GLN A 17 -0.55 6.00 6.80
C GLN A 17 -0.23 6.94 5.63
N ASN A 18 0.55 6.47 4.65
CA ASN A 18 0.90 7.28 3.48
C ASN A 18 -0.34 7.70 2.70
N LEU A 19 -1.23 6.76 2.39
CA LEU A 19 -2.45 7.05 1.64
C LEU A 19 -3.43 7.91 2.44
N TYR A 20 -3.61 7.62 3.72
CA TYR A 20 -4.47 8.39 4.62
C TYR A 20 -4.03 9.84 4.69
N HIS A 21 -2.74 10.09 4.80
CA HIS A 21 -2.20 11.44 4.91
C HIS A 21 -2.61 12.30 3.71
N THR A 22 -2.45 11.80 2.50
CA THR A 22 -2.84 12.54 1.28
C THR A 22 -4.35 12.65 1.16
N ALA A 23 -5.08 11.58 1.43
CA ALA A 23 -6.54 11.59 1.35
C ALA A 23 -7.13 12.66 2.27
N GLN A 24 -6.61 12.79 3.48
CA GLN A 24 -7.08 13.80 4.43
C GLN A 24 -6.59 15.22 4.09
N SER A 25 -5.31 15.39 3.75
CA SER A 25 -4.73 16.73 3.53
C SER A 25 -5.18 17.37 2.23
N VAL A 26 -5.37 16.59 1.18
CA VAL A 26 -5.74 17.10 -0.16
C VAL A 26 -7.24 17.05 -0.40
N TYR A 27 -7.90 15.96 0.00
CA TYR A 27 -9.30 15.70 -0.34
C TYR A 27 -10.26 15.80 0.84
N SER A 28 -9.76 15.81 2.07
CA SER A 28 -10.58 15.74 3.31
C SER A 28 -11.55 14.54 3.30
N ARG A 29 -11.09 13.41 2.76
CA ARG A 29 -11.90 12.20 2.61
C ARG A 29 -11.11 10.97 3.06
N ASN A 30 -11.80 9.87 3.26
CA ASN A 30 -11.20 8.58 3.60
C ASN A 30 -10.99 7.73 2.34
N ILE A 31 -10.09 6.76 2.44
CA ILE A 31 -9.83 5.80 1.37
C ILE A 31 -10.92 4.72 1.39
N ASP A 32 -11.39 4.34 0.22
CA ASP A 32 -12.19 3.13 0.03
C ASP A 32 -11.24 1.95 -0.16
N TYR A 33 -10.95 1.26 0.94
CA TYR A 33 -9.98 0.16 0.93
C TYR A 33 -10.47 -1.08 0.20
N ASP A 34 -11.79 -1.26 0.08
CA ASP A 34 -12.36 -2.35 -0.71
C ASP A 34 -12.10 -2.14 -2.21
N GLU A 35 -12.36 -0.93 -2.69
CA GLU A 35 -12.08 -0.58 -4.09
C GLU A 35 -10.58 -0.58 -4.38
N LEU A 36 -9.76 -0.16 -3.42
CA LEU A 36 -8.31 -0.21 -3.55
C LEU A 36 -7.82 -1.65 -3.75
N LEU A 37 -8.32 -2.57 -2.93
CA LEU A 37 -7.95 -3.98 -3.03
C LEU A 37 -8.41 -4.57 -4.37
N ASP A 38 -9.66 -4.31 -4.76
CA ASP A 38 -10.19 -4.80 -6.02
C ASP A 38 -9.36 -4.35 -7.22
N ALA A 39 -8.99 -3.07 -7.24
CA ALA A 39 -8.15 -2.51 -8.30
C ALA A 39 -6.74 -3.10 -8.29
N GLY A 40 -6.16 -3.32 -7.11
CA GLY A 40 -4.84 -3.93 -6.98
C GLY A 40 -4.81 -5.38 -7.43
N VAL A 41 -5.82 -6.14 -7.12
CA VAL A 41 -5.96 -7.54 -7.56
C VAL A 41 -6.17 -7.61 -9.07
N ALA A 42 -6.97 -6.73 -9.62
CA ALA A 42 -7.22 -6.61 -11.06
C ALA A 42 -7.56 -7.95 -11.73
N GLY A 43 -8.44 -8.75 -11.11
CA GLY A 43 -8.87 -10.04 -11.65
C GLY A 43 -7.83 -11.15 -11.62
N ARG A 44 -6.71 -10.94 -10.94
CA ARG A 44 -5.64 -11.93 -10.78
C ARG A 44 -5.85 -12.76 -9.51
N GLU A 45 -4.93 -13.68 -9.25
CA GLU A 45 -4.99 -14.55 -8.08
C GLU A 45 -4.36 -13.88 -6.86
N LEU A 46 -5.21 -13.50 -5.89
CA LEU A 46 -4.73 -12.86 -4.68
C LEU A 46 -4.09 -13.89 -3.74
N THR A 47 -2.81 -13.73 -3.46
CA THR A 47 -2.07 -14.57 -2.52
C THR A 47 -2.11 -13.98 -1.12
N ARG A 48 -1.80 -12.69 -0.98
CA ARG A 48 -1.80 -11.97 0.30
C ARG A 48 -2.26 -10.54 0.10
N ALA A 49 -3.05 -10.05 1.05
CA ALA A 49 -3.39 -8.63 1.14
C ALA A 49 -3.07 -8.19 2.57
N ILE A 50 -2.16 -7.24 2.72
CA ILE A 50 -1.69 -6.78 4.03
C ILE A 50 -1.85 -5.27 4.12
N ALA A 51 -2.55 -4.82 5.17
CA ALA A 51 -2.66 -3.40 5.51
C ALA A 51 -1.78 -3.12 6.73
N TYR A 52 -0.84 -2.22 6.55
CA TYR A 52 0.09 -1.79 7.60
C TYR A 52 -0.48 -0.54 8.24
N VAL A 53 -0.86 -0.65 9.48
CA VAL A 53 -1.59 0.41 10.20
C VAL A 53 -0.87 0.82 11.48
N ILE A 54 -1.11 2.06 11.88
CA ILE A 54 -0.53 2.65 13.09
C ILE A 54 -1.67 2.88 14.09
N ARG A 55 -1.48 2.43 15.33
CA ARG A 55 -2.42 2.69 16.42
C ARG A 55 -1.98 3.93 17.19
N ALA A 56 -2.85 4.92 17.25
CA ALA A 56 -2.60 6.19 17.96
C ALA A 56 -3.58 6.43 19.12
N ASP A 57 -4.25 5.38 19.61
CA ASP A 57 -5.22 5.40 20.71
C ASP A 57 -6.46 6.27 20.46
N SER A 58 -6.94 6.28 19.21
CA SER A 58 -8.21 6.90 18.86
C SER A 58 -9.37 5.91 19.05
N PRO A 59 -10.54 6.37 19.52
CA PRO A 59 -11.67 5.44 19.78
C PRO A 59 -12.22 4.71 18.55
N GLU A 60 -12.04 5.27 17.35
CA GLU A 60 -12.56 4.68 16.11
C GLU A 60 -11.62 3.67 15.46
N GLU A 61 -10.38 3.52 15.96
CA GLU A 61 -9.35 2.70 15.31
C GLU A 61 -9.72 1.22 15.26
N GLU A 62 -10.25 0.66 16.34
CA GLU A 62 -10.59 -0.76 16.38
C GLU A 62 -11.67 -1.11 15.35
N SER A 63 -12.67 -0.24 15.17
CA SER A 63 -13.68 -0.42 14.12
C SER A 63 -13.07 -0.36 12.73
N PHE A 64 -12.11 0.52 12.51
CA PHE A 64 -11.39 0.62 11.26
C PHE A 64 -10.58 -0.64 10.97
N PHE A 65 -9.85 -1.16 11.96
CA PHE A 65 -9.07 -2.37 11.80
C PHE A 65 -9.97 -3.58 11.49
N GLU A 66 -11.11 -3.70 12.17
CA GLU A 66 -12.10 -4.73 11.89
C GLU A 66 -12.66 -4.61 10.47
N ALA A 67 -12.93 -3.38 10.02
CA ALA A 67 -13.41 -3.14 8.66
C ALA A 67 -12.39 -3.61 7.62
N LEU A 68 -11.11 -3.36 7.83
CA LEU A 68 -10.06 -3.85 6.94
C LEU A 68 -10.03 -5.38 6.89
N GLU A 69 -10.14 -6.03 8.03
CA GLU A 69 -10.17 -7.50 8.09
C GLU A 69 -11.39 -8.07 7.38
N ASN A 70 -12.55 -7.44 7.52
CA ASN A 70 -13.78 -7.85 6.85
C ASN A 70 -13.70 -7.69 5.32
N ILE A 71 -12.92 -6.74 4.82
CA ILE A 71 -12.67 -6.57 3.39
C ILE A 71 -11.79 -7.72 2.86
N GLY A 72 -10.86 -8.21 3.66
CA GLY A 72 -9.97 -9.30 3.29
C GLY A 72 -8.50 -9.02 3.54
N TYR A 73 -8.16 -7.91 4.17
CA TYR A 73 -6.78 -7.61 4.55
C TYR A 73 -6.37 -8.34 5.82
N GLU A 74 -5.12 -8.78 5.87
CA GLU A 74 -4.43 -9.01 7.13
C GLU A 74 -3.99 -7.65 7.65
N THR A 75 -4.22 -7.35 8.92
CA THR A 75 -3.76 -6.10 9.51
C THR A 75 -2.49 -6.35 10.32
N LYS A 76 -1.47 -5.53 10.05
CA LYS A 76 -0.27 -5.47 10.89
C LYS A 76 -0.28 -4.12 11.58
N ILE A 77 -0.30 -4.13 12.91
CA ILE A 77 -0.53 -2.96 13.75
C ILE A 77 0.74 -2.63 14.51
N LYS A 78 1.13 -1.37 14.47
CA LYS A 78 2.26 -0.84 15.24
C LYS A 78 1.77 0.34 16.07
N ASP A 79 2.15 0.39 17.35
CA ASP A 79 1.81 1.52 18.20
C ASP A 79 2.72 2.70 17.88
N ILE A 80 2.14 3.91 17.92
CA ILE A 80 2.91 5.13 17.72
C ILE A 80 3.88 5.33 18.89
N LYS A 81 5.14 5.71 18.58
CA LYS A 81 6.17 5.96 19.58
C LYS A 81 6.20 7.43 19.96
N THR A 82 6.24 7.71 21.26
CA THR A 82 6.46 9.05 21.81
C THR A 82 7.93 9.16 22.20
N HIS A 83 8.63 10.14 21.65
CA HIS A 83 10.03 10.42 21.97
C HIS A 83 10.16 11.33 23.17
N ALA A 84 11.37 11.44 23.73
CA ALA A 84 11.65 12.24 24.92
C ALA A 84 11.35 13.74 24.73
N ASP A 85 11.42 14.23 23.48
CA ASP A 85 11.09 15.63 23.12
C ASP A 85 9.58 15.86 22.90
N GLY A 86 8.75 14.84 23.09
CA GLY A 86 7.31 14.91 22.86
C GLY A 86 6.88 14.60 21.43
N SER A 87 7.83 14.45 20.50
CA SER A 87 7.49 14.06 19.13
C SER A 87 7.02 12.60 19.05
N LYS A 88 6.18 12.31 18.05
CA LYS A 88 5.64 10.96 17.84
C LYS A 88 6.00 10.48 16.44
N THR A 89 6.52 9.27 16.37
CA THR A 89 6.85 8.65 15.07
C THR A 89 6.39 7.21 15.04
N ALA A 90 5.95 6.78 13.87
CA ALA A 90 5.75 5.38 13.54
C ALA A 90 5.68 5.25 12.04
N ASP A 91 6.35 4.25 11.49
CA ASP A 91 6.22 3.88 10.09
C ASP A 91 6.43 2.36 9.93
N TRP A 92 6.04 1.85 8.78
CA TRP A 92 6.13 0.44 8.44
C TRP A 92 7.13 0.16 7.33
N ASP A 93 7.97 1.13 6.94
CA ASP A 93 8.84 1.00 5.77
C ASP A 93 9.69 -0.28 5.83
N VAL A 94 10.39 -0.50 6.94
CA VAL A 94 11.23 -1.69 7.10
C VAL A 94 10.38 -2.96 7.08
N GLY A 95 9.25 -2.97 7.78
CA GLY A 95 8.37 -4.13 7.85
C GLY A 95 7.77 -4.50 6.50
N MET A 96 7.32 -3.50 5.74
CA MET A 96 6.80 -3.71 4.38
C MET A 96 7.88 -4.25 3.45
N ILE A 97 9.10 -3.69 3.52
CA ILE A 97 10.22 -4.14 2.70
C ILE A 97 10.56 -5.61 3.00
N LEU A 98 10.65 -5.96 4.28
CA LEU A 98 10.94 -7.34 4.68
C LEU A 98 9.86 -8.31 4.22
N ASP A 99 8.60 -7.93 4.36
CA ASP A 99 7.48 -8.77 3.92
C ASP A 99 7.50 -8.96 2.41
N ALA A 100 7.72 -7.88 1.65
CA ALA A 100 7.78 -7.95 0.19
C ALA A 100 8.90 -8.88 -0.29
N VAL A 101 10.08 -8.75 0.28
CA VAL A 101 11.24 -9.60 -0.07
C VAL A 101 10.97 -11.06 0.30
N THR A 102 10.39 -11.29 1.47
CA THR A 102 10.07 -12.64 1.95
C THR A 102 9.01 -13.33 1.07
N LEU A 103 8.00 -12.58 0.63
CA LEU A 103 6.91 -13.11 -0.19
C LEU A 103 7.28 -13.26 -1.66
N ALA A 104 8.22 -12.46 -2.16
CA ALA A 104 8.54 -12.37 -3.57
C ALA A 104 8.76 -13.72 -4.29
N PRO A 105 9.44 -14.72 -3.69
CA PRO A 105 9.62 -16.02 -4.36
C PRO A 105 8.32 -16.76 -4.69
N HIS A 106 7.22 -16.38 -4.04
CA HIS A 106 5.91 -17.00 -4.22
C HIS A 106 4.96 -16.18 -5.07
N LEU A 107 5.45 -15.06 -5.64
CA LEU A 107 4.60 -14.09 -6.32
C LEU A 107 5.07 -13.83 -7.74
N ASP A 108 4.13 -13.46 -8.60
CA ASP A 108 4.41 -12.94 -9.94
C ASP A 108 4.40 -11.41 -9.94
N THR A 109 3.57 -10.81 -9.09
CA THR A 109 3.41 -9.36 -8.97
C THR A 109 3.29 -8.94 -7.51
N VAL A 110 3.93 -7.83 -7.18
CA VAL A 110 3.73 -7.11 -5.91
C VAL A 110 3.11 -5.76 -6.23
N VAL A 111 1.99 -5.45 -5.57
CA VAL A 111 1.34 -4.14 -5.67
C VAL A 111 1.61 -3.40 -4.36
N LEU A 112 2.31 -2.28 -4.46
CA LEU A 112 2.61 -1.41 -3.33
C LEU A 112 1.67 -0.22 -3.36
N CYS A 113 0.83 -0.08 -2.34
CA CYS A 113 -0.08 1.06 -2.23
C CYS A 113 0.59 2.12 -1.35
N THR A 114 1.49 2.87 -1.94
CA THR A 114 2.26 3.95 -1.32
C THR A 114 2.89 4.83 -2.39
N GLY A 115 3.09 6.10 -2.06
CA GLY A 115 3.84 7.04 -2.91
C GLY A 115 5.24 7.36 -2.37
N ASP A 116 5.67 6.66 -1.32
CA ASP A 116 6.93 6.95 -0.64
C ASP A 116 8.13 6.47 -1.46
N GLY A 117 9.03 7.41 -1.78
CA GLY A 117 10.24 7.13 -2.55
C GLY A 117 11.23 6.20 -1.85
N ASP A 118 11.11 6.03 -0.54
CA ASP A 118 11.97 5.10 0.21
C ASP A 118 11.78 3.64 -0.23
N PHE A 119 10.68 3.33 -0.93
CA PHE A 119 10.45 2.01 -1.51
C PHE A 119 11.08 1.81 -2.88
N SER A 120 11.73 2.81 -3.46
CA SER A 120 12.30 2.72 -4.82
C SER A 120 13.34 1.61 -4.96
N ARG A 121 14.20 1.45 -3.96
CA ARG A 121 15.21 0.38 -3.97
C ARG A 121 14.59 -0.99 -3.87
N LEU A 122 13.51 -1.13 -3.08
CA LEU A 122 12.75 -2.37 -3.03
C LEU A 122 12.20 -2.73 -4.41
N CYS A 123 11.62 -1.76 -5.09
CA CYS A 123 11.06 -1.97 -6.43
C CYS A 123 12.13 -2.46 -7.39
N SER A 124 13.30 -1.82 -7.40
CA SER A 124 14.43 -2.23 -8.25
C SER A 124 14.90 -3.64 -7.94
N HIS A 125 14.99 -3.98 -6.65
CA HIS A 125 15.37 -5.32 -6.22
C HIS A 125 14.37 -6.37 -6.69
N LEU A 126 13.08 -6.14 -6.48
CA LEU A 126 12.03 -7.08 -6.89
C LEU A 126 12.03 -7.30 -8.39
N ARG A 127 12.16 -6.23 -9.17
CA ARG A 127 12.23 -6.32 -10.63
C ARG A 127 13.46 -7.11 -11.07
N HIS A 128 14.59 -6.92 -10.42
CA HIS A 128 15.82 -7.68 -10.70
C HIS A 128 15.60 -9.18 -10.42
N GLU A 129 14.79 -9.51 -9.43
CA GLU A 129 14.43 -10.90 -9.10
C GLU A 129 13.33 -11.48 -10.01
N GLY A 130 12.88 -10.72 -11.00
CA GLY A 130 11.89 -11.19 -11.96
C GLY A 130 10.44 -10.98 -11.52
N VAL A 131 10.21 -10.18 -10.47
CA VAL A 131 8.86 -9.87 -9.98
C VAL A 131 8.38 -8.57 -10.62
N ARG A 132 7.15 -8.57 -11.15
CA ARG A 132 6.50 -7.35 -11.62
C ARG A 132 6.12 -6.50 -10.42
N VAL A 133 6.40 -5.21 -10.47
CA VAL A 133 6.07 -4.26 -9.38
C VAL A 133 5.12 -3.19 -9.89
N GLU A 134 4.01 -3.04 -9.19
CA GLU A 134 3.02 -2.00 -9.45
C GLU A 134 2.88 -1.13 -8.21
N ALA A 135 2.62 0.15 -8.40
CA ALA A 135 2.31 1.05 -7.29
C ALA A 135 0.95 1.69 -7.51
N MET A 136 0.26 1.96 -6.43
CA MET A 136 -1.03 2.67 -6.41
C MET A 136 -0.95 3.77 -5.37
N ALA A 137 -1.10 5.00 -5.79
CA ALA A 137 -1.04 6.17 -4.92
C ALA A 137 -1.60 7.41 -5.63
N PHE A 138 -1.64 8.53 -4.92
CA PHE A 138 -1.98 9.81 -5.53
C PHE A 138 -0.71 10.39 -6.16
N GLU A 139 -0.73 10.60 -7.46
CA GLU A 139 0.46 11.07 -8.20
C GLU A 139 1.04 12.34 -7.60
N GLU A 140 0.19 13.27 -7.18
CA GLU A 140 0.59 14.55 -6.60
C GLU A 140 1.46 14.43 -5.34
N SER A 141 1.40 13.31 -4.63
CA SER A 141 2.21 13.04 -3.45
C SER A 141 3.12 11.82 -3.62
N THR A 142 3.35 11.41 -4.87
CA THR A 142 4.21 10.27 -5.17
C THR A 142 5.58 10.75 -5.65
N SER A 143 6.63 10.14 -5.09
CA SER A 143 8.01 10.45 -5.46
C SER A 143 8.29 10.03 -6.91
N GLU A 144 9.01 10.87 -7.66
CA GLU A 144 9.46 10.53 -9.01
C GLU A 144 10.36 9.30 -9.02
N GLU A 145 11.16 9.10 -7.96
CA GLU A 145 12.01 7.91 -7.84
C GLU A 145 11.17 6.64 -7.84
N LEU A 146 10.03 6.67 -7.16
CA LEU A 146 9.12 5.52 -7.12
C LEU A 146 8.48 5.29 -8.49
N LEU A 147 7.99 6.36 -9.12
CA LEU A 147 7.39 6.27 -10.46
C LEU A 147 8.35 5.65 -11.48
N ASP A 148 9.63 6.02 -11.40
CA ASP A 148 10.66 5.49 -12.30
C ASP A 148 11.03 4.03 -12.00
N ALA A 149 10.75 3.57 -10.79
CA ALA A 149 11.18 2.24 -10.33
C ALA A 149 10.13 1.14 -10.50
N VAL A 150 8.88 1.50 -10.84
CA VAL A 150 7.80 0.52 -10.97
C VAL A 150 7.51 0.15 -12.42
N ASP A 151 6.92 -1.02 -12.64
CA ASP A 151 6.48 -1.46 -13.97
C ASP A 151 5.12 -0.86 -14.33
N GLY A 152 4.28 -0.59 -13.35
CA GLY A 152 2.97 0.00 -13.55
C GLY A 152 2.59 0.92 -12.40
N PHE A 153 1.84 1.97 -12.70
CA PHE A 153 1.37 2.92 -11.71
C PHE A 153 -0.11 3.23 -11.93
N THR A 154 -0.89 3.17 -10.85
CA THR A 154 -2.28 3.61 -10.85
C THR A 154 -2.38 4.88 -10.02
N ASP A 155 -2.75 5.98 -10.68
CA ASP A 155 -2.99 7.25 -10.01
C ASP A 155 -4.41 7.26 -9.44
N LEU A 156 -4.52 7.22 -8.12
CA LEU A 156 -5.82 7.20 -7.44
C LEU A 156 -6.60 8.49 -7.65
N SER A 157 -5.93 9.60 -7.95
CA SER A 157 -6.58 10.89 -8.17
C SER A 157 -7.37 10.94 -9.48
N GLU A 158 -7.01 10.13 -10.47
CA GLU A 158 -7.75 10.05 -11.74
C GLU A 158 -9.15 9.45 -11.58
N ARG A 159 -9.36 8.66 -10.51
CA ARG A 159 -10.64 8.03 -10.20
C ARG A 159 -10.99 8.24 -8.73
N ALA A 160 -10.89 9.47 -8.29
CA ALA A 160 -11.14 9.84 -6.90
C ALA A 160 -12.54 9.41 -6.43
N GLU A 161 -13.55 9.46 -7.30
CA GLU A 161 -14.91 9.03 -6.98
C GLU A 161 -15.01 7.53 -6.69
N ARG A 162 -14.05 6.73 -7.15
CA ARG A 162 -13.98 5.30 -6.86
C ARG A 162 -13.22 5.02 -5.57
N PHE A 163 -12.08 5.68 -5.40
CA PHE A 163 -11.12 5.33 -4.34
C PHE A 163 -11.30 6.12 -3.04
N LEU A 164 -12.12 7.17 -3.06
CA LEU A 164 -12.38 7.99 -1.88
C LEU A 164 -13.85 7.87 -1.44
N LEU A 165 -14.04 7.78 -0.13
CA LEU A 165 -15.38 7.72 0.47
C LEU A 165 -15.97 9.12 0.67
#